data_f1dea6b795adb06d4ee289f95ad3cddb
#
_entry.id   f1dea6b795adb06d4ee289f95ad3cddb
#
_cell.length_a   1.000
_cell.length_b   1.000
_cell.length_c   1.000
_cell.angle_alpha   90.00
_cell.angle_beta   90.00
_cell.angle_gamma   90.00
#
_symmetry.space_group_name_H-M   'P 1'
#
loop_
_entity.id
_entity.type
_entity.pdbx_description
1 polymer ?
#
loop_
_entity_poly.entity_id
_entity_poly.type
_entity_poly.pdbx_seq_one_letter_code
_entity_poly.pdbx_strand_id
1 'polypeptide(L)'
;TMLGSRRAVGRCEGEGGRMDKNNVVVVSAVRTPYGRFGGTLKDIPSIELGAMVIREVLRRVNVKGEEVEETYYGSAVPGEVGLETDVPARQATLKAEMPADHVSITLDRACCSSLSAVRLGYRAIKAGEVEVALGVGAENMSRTPLIVPPYVRWGSRLGNIELWDGLYGLGYKGFNPVSVDAGEVALEYGITREDQDRWAYGSQMKYSKAFTEGKF
;
A
#
# COMPACT_ATOMS: atom_id res chain seq x y z
N THR A 1 6.70 -5.32 3.20
CA THR A 1 7.97 -5.92 2.78
C THR A 1 9.09 -5.30 3.59
N MET A 2 9.88 -6.16 4.22
CA MET A 2 11.10 -5.76 4.92
C MET A 2 12.29 -5.95 4.01
N LEU A 3 13.10 -4.90 3.88
CA LEU A 3 14.33 -4.87 3.11
C LEU A 3 15.51 -4.75 4.06
N GLY A 4 16.60 -5.43 3.77
CA GLY A 4 17.81 -5.33 4.57
C GLY A 4 19.06 -5.37 3.69
N SER A 5 20.14 -4.76 4.17
CA SER A 5 21.45 -5.02 3.60
C SER A 5 21.92 -6.43 4.00
N ARG A 6 22.74 -7.07 3.18
CA ARG A 6 23.29 -8.37 3.54
C ARG A 6 24.23 -8.34 4.77
N ARG A 7 24.63 -7.16 5.21
CA ARG A 7 25.39 -6.97 6.44
C ARG A 7 24.52 -7.15 7.69
N ALA A 8 23.27 -6.62 7.65
CA ALA A 8 22.35 -6.66 8.77
C ALA A 8 21.74 -8.06 9.00
N VAL A 9 21.56 -8.87 7.93
CA VAL A 9 20.78 -10.13 7.98
C VAL A 9 21.61 -11.39 8.26
N GLY A 10 22.93 -11.26 8.51
CA GLY A 10 23.80 -12.43 8.73
C GLY A 10 24.13 -13.19 7.43
N ARG A 11 25.14 -14.07 7.48
CA ARG A 11 25.58 -14.84 6.30
C ARG A 11 24.53 -15.86 5.92
N CYS A 12 23.88 -15.68 4.78
CA CYS A 12 23.31 -16.79 4.05
C CYS A 12 24.49 -17.55 3.40
N GLU A 13 24.87 -18.67 3.94
CA GLU A 13 25.84 -19.57 3.32
C GLU A 13 25.19 -20.24 2.10
N GLY A 14 25.52 -19.75 0.92
CA GLY A 14 25.10 -20.27 -0.36
C GLY A 14 26.17 -19.95 -1.41
N GLU A 15 26.73 -20.99 -1.96
CA GLU A 15 27.71 -21.16 -3.05
C GLU A 15 28.27 -19.91 -3.79
N GLY A 16 29.57 -19.72 -3.65
CA GLY A 16 30.63 -19.41 -4.66
C GLY A 16 30.53 -18.24 -5.62
N GLY A 17 29.61 -17.28 -5.46
CA GLY A 17 29.63 -16.03 -6.25
C GLY A 17 30.16 -14.88 -5.41
N ARG A 18 31.09 -14.08 -5.97
CA ARG A 18 31.59 -12.83 -5.37
C ARG A 18 30.42 -11.89 -5.15
N MET A 19 29.83 -11.92 -3.94
CA MET A 19 28.63 -11.17 -3.62
C MET A 19 28.99 -9.69 -3.46
N ASP A 20 28.35 -8.85 -4.27
CA ASP A 20 28.40 -7.40 -4.13
C ASP A 20 27.86 -7.04 -2.71
N LYS A 21 28.70 -6.40 -1.90
CA LYS A 21 28.40 -6.02 -0.51
C LYS A 21 27.22 -5.05 -0.40
N ASN A 22 26.75 -4.51 -1.53
CA ASN A 22 25.67 -3.54 -1.64
C ASN A 22 24.34 -4.14 -2.13
N ASN A 23 24.18 -5.46 -2.17
CA ASN A 23 22.91 -6.06 -2.60
C ASN A 23 21.83 -5.92 -1.52
N VAL A 24 20.76 -5.21 -1.86
CA VAL A 24 19.55 -5.14 -1.06
C VAL A 24 18.75 -6.41 -1.26
N VAL A 25 18.28 -6.99 -0.19
CA VAL A 25 17.49 -8.23 -0.18
C VAL A 25 16.14 -8.02 0.51
N VAL A 26 15.12 -8.73 0.07
CA VAL A 26 13.85 -8.84 0.79
C VAL A 26 13.99 -9.99 1.76
N VAL A 27 13.86 -9.73 3.05
CA VAL A 27 14.02 -10.75 4.10
C VAL A 27 12.68 -11.29 4.60
N SER A 28 11.61 -10.50 4.47
CA SER A 28 10.27 -10.94 4.83
C SER A 28 9.21 -10.16 4.03
N ALA A 29 8.10 -10.82 3.72
CA ALA A 29 6.94 -10.19 3.10
C ALA A 29 5.66 -10.86 3.60
N VAL A 30 4.68 -10.04 3.95
CA VAL A 30 3.37 -10.48 4.44
C VAL A 30 2.28 -9.60 3.90
N ARG A 31 1.06 -10.08 3.89
CA ARG A 31 -0.15 -9.30 3.63
C ARG A 31 -1.33 -9.83 4.44
N THR A 32 -2.33 -8.98 4.62
CA THR A 32 -3.66 -9.41 5.03
C THR A 32 -4.39 -10.08 3.85
N PRO A 33 -5.49 -10.80 4.09
CA PRO A 33 -6.45 -11.09 3.02
C PRO A 33 -6.93 -9.79 2.35
N TYR A 34 -7.29 -9.86 1.07
CA TYR A 34 -8.00 -8.75 0.42
C TYR A 34 -9.47 -8.78 0.84
N GLY A 35 -9.93 -7.66 1.40
CA GLY A 35 -11.33 -7.45 1.74
C GLY A 35 -12.14 -7.03 0.51
N ARG A 36 -13.42 -7.43 0.49
CA ARG A 36 -14.40 -6.87 -0.43
C ARG A 36 -14.83 -5.50 0.08
N PHE A 37 -15.13 -4.55 -0.82
CA PHE A 37 -15.74 -3.26 -0.46
C PHE A 37 -17.05 -3.51 0.31
N GLY A 38 -17.20 -2.88 1.48
CA GLY A 38 -18.30 -3.11 2.40
C GLY A 38 -18.33 -4.51 3.06
N GLY A 39 -17.25 -5.31 2.90
CA GLY A 39 -17.15 -6.67 3.44
C GLY A 39 -16.62 -6.74 4.88
N THR A 40 -16.06 -7.90 5.24
CA THR A 40 -15.68 -8.24 6.62
C THR A 40 -14.61 -7.33 7.22
N LEU A 41 -13.78 -6.70 6.40
CA LEU A 41 -12.72 -5.77 6.86
C LEU A 41 -13.17 -4.31 6.89
N LYS A 42 -14.42 -3.99 6.54
CA LYS A 42 -14.91 -2.62 6.37
C LYS A 42 -14.73 -1.72 7.59
N ASP A 43 -14.82 -2.30 8.78
CA ASP A 43 -14.78 -1.54 10.04
C ASP A 43 -13.36 -1.43 10.64
N ILE A 44 -12.36 -2.05 10.02
CA ILE A 44 -10.98 -2.04 10.50
C ILE A 44 -10.23 -0.87 9.84
N PRO A 45 -9.76 0.13 10.61
CA PRO A 45 -8.95 1.22 10.05
C PRO A 45 -7.71 0.72 9.31
N SER A 46 -7.32 1.41 8.22
CA SER A 46 -6.13 1.02 7.44
C SER A 46 -4.85 1.05 8.27
N ILE A 47 -4.76 1.95 9.25
CA ILE A 47 -3.64 2.00 10.19
C ILE A 47 -3.54 0.74 11.06
N GLU A 48 -4.65 0.13 11.44
CA GLU A 48 -4.66 -1.15 12.17
C GLU A 48 -4.18 -2.31 11.26
N LEU A 49 -4.67 -2.34 10.02
CA LEU A 49 -4.19 -3.32 9.04
C LEU A 49 -2.68 -3.16 8.80
N GLY A 50 -2.20 -1.91 8.71
CA GLY A 50 -0.79 -1.60 8.60
C GLY A 50 0.01 -2.07 9.82
N ALA A 51 -0.47 -1.79 11.03
CA ALA A 51 0.17 -2.24 12.26
C ALA A 51 0.24 -3.78 12.37
N MET A 52 -0.83 -4.48 11.97
CA MET A 52 -0.85 -5.95 11.96
C MET A 52 0.24 -6.53 11.06
N VAL A 53 0.40 -6.00 9.84
CA VAL A 53 1.43 -6.51 8.91
C VAL A 53 2.84 -6.12 9.34
N ILE A 54 3.04 -4.96 9.98
CA ILE A 54 4.32 -4.56 10.56
C ILE A 54 4.72 -5.56 11.64
N ARG A 55 3.87 -5.83 12.62
CA ARG A 55 4.15 -6.81 13.68
C ARG A 55 4.48 -8.20 13.10
N GLU A 56 3.68 -8.65 12.17
CA GLU A 56 3.84 -10.00 11.60
C GLU A 56 5.11 -10.12 10.74
N VAL A 57 5.46 -9.11 9.94
CA VAL A 57 6.66 -9.16 9.09
C VAL A 57 7.94 -9.20 9.93
N LEU A 58 7.99 -8.46 11.03
CA LEU A 58 9.10 -8.46 11.98
C LEU A 58 9.19 -9.79 12.74
N ARG A 59 8.05 -10.27 13.24
CA ARG A 59 7.98 -11.56 13.96
C ARG A 59 8.51 -12.72 13.15
N ARG A 60 8.21 -12.79 11.84
CA ARG A 60 8.64 -13.90 10.97
C ARG A 60 10.15 -14.03 10.83
N VAL A 61 10.87 -12.94 10.95
CA VAL A 61 12.34 -12.92 10.80
C VAL A 61 13.05 -12.62 12.11
N ASN A 62 12.31 -12.58 13.23
CA ASN A 62 12.82 -12.30 14.56
C ASN A 62 13.67 -11.01 14.62
N VAL A 63 13.21 -9.96 13.94
CA VAL A 63 13.80 -8.63 13.96
C VAL A 63 12.98 -7.75 14.92
N LYS A 64 13.65 -6.99 15.76
CA LYS A 64 13.02 -6.07 16.70
C LYS A 64 12.70 -4.72 16.02
N GLY A 65 11.74 -3.98 16.55
CA GLY A 65 11.39 -2.66 16.03
C GLY A 65 12.56 -1.68 16.02
N GLU A 66 13.45 -1.77 17.02
CA GLU A 66 14.65 -0.93 17.17
C GLU A 66 15.71 -1.19 16.09
N GLU A 67 15.65 -2.34 15.43
CA GLU A 67 16.59 -2.71 14.35
C GLU A 67 16.14 -2.18 12.99
N VAL A 68 14.92 -1.63 12.91
CA VAL A 68 14.40 -1.00 11.69
C VAL A 68 14.60 0.50 11.77
N GLU A 69 15.35 1.05 10.83
CA GLU A 69 15.73 2.46 10.88
C GLU A 69 14.65 3.36 10.27
N GLU A 70 14.02 2.92 9.18
CA GLU A 70 12.96 3.70 8.51
C GLU A 70 11.79 2.85 8.03
N THR A 71 10.60 3.42 8.10
CA THR A 71 9.37 2.88 7.52
C THR A 71 8.82 3.83 6.45
N TYR A 72 8.64 3.32 5.25
CA TYR A 72 7.96 3.97 4.13
C TYR A 72 6.57 3.37 3.99
N TYR A 73 5.54 4.21 4.11
CA TYR A 73 4.15 3.76 4.17
C TYR A 73 3.33 4.38 3.04
N GLY A 74 2.87 3.55 2.12
CA GLY A 74 2.04 3.96 1.00
C GLY A 74 0.56 3.92 1.33
N SER A 75 -0.14 5.04 1.09
CA SER A 75 -1.60 5.15 1.15
C SER A 75 -2.06 6.06 0.03
N ALA A 76 -3.06 5.62 -0.73
CA ALA A 76 -3.61 6.36 -1.88
C ALA A 76 -4.86 7.17 -1.51
N VAL A 77 -5.53 6.82 -0.41
CA VAL A 77 -6.73 7.51 0.08
C VAL A 77 -6.57 7.81 1.58
N PRO A 78 -5.60 8.65 1.96
CA PRO A 78 -5.31 8.91 3.37
C PRO A 78 -6.48 9.58 4.12
N GLY A 79 -7.46 10.13 3.42
CA GLY A 79 -8.68 10.70 4.02
C GLY A 79 -9.50 9.71 4.86
N GLU A 80 -9.36 8.42 4.65
CA GLU A 80 -9.94 7.37 5.52
C GLU A 80 -9.41 7.47 6.94
N VAL A 81 -8.15 7.83 7.08
CA VAL A 81 -7.47 7.96 8.37
C VAL A 81 -7.72 9.33 9.01
N GLY A 82 -7.93 10.36 8.20
CA GLY A 82 -8.08 11.75 8.66
C GLY A 82 -9.26 12.01 9.59
N LEU A 83 -10.21 11.09 9.71
CA LEU A 83 -11.29 11.18 10.70
C LEU A 83 -10.85 10.82 12.12
N GLU A 84 -9.79 10.04 12.25
CA GLU A 84 -9.29 9.55 13.54
C GLU A 84 -7.94 10.19 13.88
N THR A 85 -7.10 10.41 12.86
CA THR A 85 -5.74 10.89 13.05
C THR A 85 -5.09 11.25 11.71
N ASP A 86 -4.03 12.03 11.78
CA ASP A 86 -3.15 12.30 10.64
C ASP A 86 -1.92 11.37 10.63
N VAL A 87 -1.14 11.41 9.55
CA VAL A 87 0.15 10.72 9.41
C VAL A 87 0.02 9.21 9.58
N PRO A 88 -0.64 8.50 8.64
CA PRO A 88 -0.89 7.06 8.79
C PRO A 88 0.36 6.22 9.05
N ALA A 89 1.51 6.55 8.46
CA ALA A 89 2.77 5.86 8.73
C ALA A 89 3.11 5.87 10.22
N ARG A 90 3.07 7.05 10.83
CA ARG A 90 3.40 7.25 12.24
C ARG A 90 2.43 6.49 13.15
N GLN A 91 1.15 6.58 12.86
CA GLN A 91 0.14 5.90 13.64
C GLN A 91 0.27 4.37 13.57
N ALA A 92 0.52 3.84 12.38
CA ALA A 92 0.69 2.41 12.18
C ALA A 92 1.96 1.87 12.88
N THR A 93 3.07 2.59 12.82
CA THR A 93 4.31 2.19 13.51
C THR A 93 4.17 2.24 15.04
N LEU A 94 3.54 3.27 15.60
CA LEU A 94 3.25 3.35 17.04
C LEU A 94 2.31 2.22 17.49
N LYS A 95 1.24 1.95 16.73
CA LYS A 95 0.33 0.82 17.01
C LYS A 95 1.01 -0.55 16.85
N ALA A 96 2.07 -0.62 16.06
CA ALA A 96 2.91 -1.81 15.95
C ALA A 96 3.97 -1.92 17.04
N GLU A 97 3.95 -1.02 18.02
CA GLU A 97 4.89 -0.98 19.16
C GLU A 97 6.35 -0.74 18.74
N MET A 98 6.54 -0.04 17.62
CA MET A 98 7.88 0.42 17.23
C MET A 98 8.33 1.59 18.12
N PRO A 99 9.65 1.83 18.25
CA PRO A 99 10.18 2.91 19.09
C PRO A 99 9.56 4.27 18.79
N ALA A 100 9.43 5.09 19.83
CA ALA A 100 8.82 6.42 19.71
C ALA A 100 9.65 7.41 18.86
N ASP A 101 10.94 7.16 18.71
CA ASP A 101 11.87 7.93 17.88
C ASP A 101 12.05 7.37 16.45
N HIS A 102 11.37 6.24 16.14
CA HIS A 102 11.41 5.63 14.81
C HIS A 102 10.95 6.59 13.70
N VAL A 103 11.69 6.64 12.61
CA VAL A 103 11.38 7.49 11.46
C VAL A 103 10.37 6.77 10.54
N SER A 104 9.29 7.46 10.24
CA SER A 104 8.27 6.93 9.32
C SER A 104 7.74 7.99 8.38
N ILE A 105 7.57 7.63 7.10
CA ILE A 105 7.16 8.55 6.03
C ILE A 105 5.91 7.99 5.36
N THR A 106 4.84 8.79 5.34
CA THR A 106 3.68 8.51 4.50
C THR A 106 3.89 9.07 3.10
N LEU A 107 3.58 8.27 2.09
CA LEU A 107 3.67 8.67 0.69
C LEU A 107 2.42 8.28 -0.08
N ASP A 108 2.06 9.14 -1.02
CA ASP A 108 0.99 8.90 -1.97
C ASP A 108 1.55 8.94 -3.40
N ARG A 109 1.28 7.92 -4.15
CA ARG A 109 1.48 7.80 -5.59
C ARG A 109 0.33 6.99 -6.19
N ALA A 110 -0.88 7.30 -5.76
CA ALA A 110 -2.08 6.58 -6.12
C ALA A 110 -1.90 5.05 -5.94
N CYS A 111 -2.40 4.22 -6.84
CA CYS A 111 -2.32 2.76 -6.76
C CYS A 111 -0.88 2.20 -6.64
N CYS A 112 0.13 3.00 -6.98
CA CYS A 112 1.54 2.61 -6.90
C CYS A 112 2.22 2.98 -5.57
N SER A 113 1.49 3.48 -4.58
CA SER A 113 2.04 3.99 -3.31
C SER A 113 2.88 2.93 -2.58
N SER A 114 2.33 1.73 -2.37
CA SER A 114 3.06 0.66 -1.66
C SER A 114 4.31 0.17 -2.40
N LEU A 115 4.25 0.10 -3.75
CA LEU A 115 5.44 -0.23 -4.54
C LEU A 115 6.50 0.89 -4.45
N SER A 116 6.06 2.14 -4.40
CA SER A 116 6.96 3.30 -4.19
C SER A 116 7.59 3.29 -2.80
N ALA A 117 6.87 2.85 -1.78
CA ALA A 117 7.40 2.64 -0.44
C ALA A 117 8.56 1.63 -0.43
N VAL A 118 8.38 0.47 -1.06
CA VAL A 118 9.44 -0.54 -1.23
C VAL A 118 10.63 0.03 -2.00
N ARG A 119 10.37 0.79 -3.09
CA ARG A 119 11.42 1.43 -3.89
C ARG A 119 12.22 2.46 -3.09
N LEU A 120 11.57 3.24 -2.23
CA LEU A 120 12.27 4.22 -1.40
C LEU A 120 13.18 3.53 -0.38
N GLY A 121 12.71 2.51 0.32
CA GLY A 121 13.54 1.71 1.22
C GLY A 121 14.73 1.06 0.51
N TYR A 122 14.51 0.51 -0.71
CA TYR A 122 15.62 0.02 -1.53
C TYR A 122 16.67 1.11 -1.81
N ARG A 123 16.22 2.32 -2.16
CA ARG A 123 17.13 3.44 -2.48
C ARG A 123 17.91 3.93 -1.26
N ALA A 124 17.25 4.05 -0.11
CA ALA A 124 17.90 4.46 1.14
C ALA A 124 19.00 3.47 1.52
N ILE A 125 18.75 2.15 1.43
CA ILE A 125 19.76 1.13 1.68
C ILE A 125 20.89 1.20 0.64
N LYS A 126 20.59 1.40 -0.65
CA LYS A 126 21.63 1.52 -1.68
C LYS A 126 22.48 2.78 -1.51
N ALA A 127 21.91 3.86 -1.01
CA ALA A 127 22.62 5.09 -0.69
C ALA A 127 23.47 4.98 0.59
N GLY A 128 23.26 3.95 1.41
CA GLY A 128 23.93 3.76 2.68
C GLY A 128 23.36 4.63 3.80
N GLU A 129 22.16 5.16 3.62
CA GLU A 129 21.46 5.98 4.63
C GLU A 129 20.93 5.11 5.77
N VAL A 130 20.43 3.91 5.44
CA VAL A 130 19.91 2.91 6.38
C VAL A 130 20.36 1.50 5.97
N GLU A 131 20.39 0.57 6.93
CA GLU A 131 20.66 -0.85 6.68
C GLU A 131 19.39 -1.70 6.60
N VAL A 132 18.34 -1.33 7.35
CA VAL A 132 17.08 -2.05 7.42
C VAL A 132 15.91 -1.09 7.25
N ALA A 133 15.04 -1.36 6.29
CA ALA A 133 13.86 -0.55 6.00
C ALA A 133 12.59 -1.40 5.85
N LEU A 134 11.45 -0.82 6.22
CA LEU A 134 10.12 -1.36 5.96
C LEU A 134 9.44 -0.62 4.80
N GLY A 135 8.92 -1.37 3.83
CA GLY A 135 7.98 -0.87 2.85
C GLY A 135 6.58 -1.42 3.17
N VAL A 136 5.68 -0.55 3.55
CA VAL A 136 4.30 -0.90 3.97
C VAL A 136 3.32 -0.26 3.00
N GLY A 137 2.15 -0.84 2.85
CA GLY A 137 0.99 -0.22 2.20
C GLY A 137 -0.27 -0.74 2.84
N ALA A 138 -1.20 0.14 3.13
CA ALA A 138 -2.50 -0.23 3.65
C ALA A 138 -3.56 0.77 3.17
N GLU A 139 -4.75 0.23 2.91
CA GLU A 139 -5.91 0.98 2.46
C GLU A 139 -7.19 0.31 2.93
N ASN A 140 -8.17 1.09 3.33
CA ASN A 140 -9.53 0.62 3.50
C ASN A 140 -10.52 1.57 2.82
N MET A 141 -10.81 1.32 1.56
CA MET A 141 -11.72 2.17 0.78
C MET A 141 -13.16 2.18 1.34
N SER A 142 -13.56 1.16 2.09
CA SER A 142 -14.89 1.12 2.72
C SER A 142 -15.08 2.19 3.81
N ARG A 143 -13.99 2.75 4.32
CA ARG A 143 -13.99 3.80 5.35
C ARG A 143 -13.75 5.20 4.80
N THR A 144 -13.57 5.33 3.49
CA THR A 144 -13.36 6.65 2.88
C THR A 144 -14.57 7.54 3.14
N PRO A 145 -14.37 8.73 3.75
CA PRO A 145 -15.47 9.64 4.08
C PRO A 145 -16.04 10.31 2.84
N LEU A 146 -17.29 10.72 2.92
CA LEU A 146 -17.85 11.69 1.99
C LEU A 146 -17.30 13.09 2.32
N ILE A 147 -16.95 13.83 1.31
CA ILE A 147 -16.28 15.13 1.43
C ILE A 147 -17.31 16.24 1.36
N VAL A 148 -17.32 17.11 2.37
CA VAL A 148 -18.04 18.36 2.35
C VAL A 148 -17.24 19.38 1.54
N PRO A 149 -17.83 20.04 0.52
CA PRO A 149 -17.11 21.04 -0.25
C PRO A 149 -16.53 22.17 0.62
N PRO A 150 -15.32 22.67 0.31
CA PRO A 150 -14.63 23.65 1.17
C PRO A 150 -15.42 24.95 1.42
N TYR A 151 -16.23 25.39 0.48
CA TYR A 151 -17.02 26.62 0.63
C TYR A 151 -18.01 26.56 1.80
N VAL A 152 -18.46 25.37 2.20
CA VAL A 152 -19.37 25.18 3.34
C VAL A 152 -18.76 25.68 4.66
N ARG A 153 -17.43 25.63 4.79
CA ARG A 153 -16.71 26.18 5.95
C ARG A 153 -16.98 27.68 6.18
N TRP A 154 -17.25 28.42 5.11
CA TRP A 154 -17.46 29.86 5.14
C TRP A 154 -18.94 30.23 5.12
N GLY A 155 -19.82 29.27 5.22
CA GLY A 155 -21.26 29.39 5.26
C GLY A 155 -21.93 29.13 3.92
N SER A 156 -23.03 28.39 3.97
CA SER A 156 -23.97 28.25 2.86
C SER A 156 -25.26 29.00 3.25
N ARG A 157 -25.62 30.03 2.48
CA ARG A 157 -26.78 30.85 2.81
C ARG A 157 -28.09 30.30 2.26
N LEU A 158 -28.04 29.65 1.10
CA LEU A 158 -29.23 29.17 0.39
C LEU A 158 -28.87 28.05 -0.57
N GLY A 159 -29.78 27.07 -0.73
CA GLY A 159 -29.61 25.94 -1.63
C GLY A 159 -29.09 24.67 -0.94
N ASN A 160 -28.98 23.61 -1.73
CA ASN A 160 -28.51 22.30 -1.25
C ASN A 160 -26.99 22.26 -1.14
N ILE A 161 -26.48 21.42 -0.23
CA ILE A 161 -25.08 21.06 -0.14
C ILE A 161 -24.95 19.63 -0.68
N GLU A 162 -24.13 19.45 -1.70
CA GLU A 162 -23.79 18.14 -2.23
C GLU A 162 -22.53 17.61 -1.54
N LEU A 163 -22.56 16.35 -1.14
CA LEU A 163 -21.38 15.65 -0.61
C LEU A 163 -20.65 14.93 -1.76
N TRP A 164 -19.36 15.06 -1.78
CA TRP A 164 -18.53 14.41 -2.80
C TRP A 164 -18.01 13.07 -2.31
N ASP A 165 -18.13 12.05 -3.14
CA ASP A 165 -17.50 10.75 -2.89
C ASP A 165 -16.06 10.77 -3.44
N GLY A 166 -15.06 10.78 -2.54
CA GLY A 166 -13.66 10.80 -2.91
C GLY A 166 -13.21 9.56 -3.69
N LEU A 167 -13.94 8.43 -3.59
CA LEU A 167 -13.65 7.24 -4.37
C LEU A 167 -14.16 7.34 -5.81
N TYR A 168 -15.25 8.05 -6.02
CA TYR A 168 -15.80 8.27 -7.36
C TYR A 168 -14.86 9.11 -8.23
N GLY A 169 -14.25 10.13 -7.64
CA GLY A 169 -13.41 11.11 -8.32
C GLY A 169 -11.95 10.71 -8.51
N LEU A 170 -11.60 9.43 -8.56
CA LEU A 170 -10.23 8.95 -8.75
C LEU A 170 -9.75 8.94 -10.21
N GLY A 171 -10.63 9.29 -11.17
CA GLY A 171 -10.28 9.36 -12.58
C GLY A 171 -9.29 10.48 -12.90
N TYR A 172 -8.56 10.32 -13.99
CA TYR A 172 -7.50 11.25 -14.42
C TYR A 172 -8.06 12.54 -15.05
N LYS A 173 -9.16 12.43 -15.80
CA LYS A 173 -9.78 13.55 -16.53
C LYS A 173 -10.94 14.18 -15.77
N GLY A 174 -10.71 14.65 -14.56
CA GLY A 174 -11.74 15.28 -13.75
C GLY A 174 -12.37 14.32 -12.74
N PHE A 175 -13.58 14.67 -12.27
CA PHE A 175 -14.27 13.92 -11.23
C PHE A 175 -15.03 12.72 -11.85
N ASN A 176 -14.28 11.69 -12.27
CA ASN A 176 -14.79 10.48 -12.92
C ASN A 176 -14.23 9.22 -12.28
N PRO A 177 -14.93 8.08 -12.38
CA PRO A 177 -14.35 6.78 -12.04
C PRO A 177 -13.18 6.42 -12.97
N VAL A 178 -12.15 5.79 -12.45
CA VAL A 178 -10.98 5.30 -13.23
C VAL A 178 -11.40 4.36 -14.37
N SER A 179 -12.51 3.64 -14.21
CA SER A 179 -13.07 2.76 -15.25
C SER A 179 -13.49 3.50 -16.51
N VAL A 180 -13.89 4.76 -16.39
CA VAL A 180 -14.24 5.60 -17.57
C VAL A 180 -12.98 5.90 -18.38
N ASP A 181 -11.91 6.34 -17.71
CA ASP A 181 -10.62 6.59 -18.38
C ASP A 181 -10.07 5.33 -19.01
N ALA A 182 -10.17 4.18 -18.33
CA ALA A 182 -9.75 2.88 -18.88
C ALA A 182 -10.57 2.49 -20.14
N GLY A 183 -11.86 2.77 -20.13
CA GLY A 183 -12.73 2.56 -21.29
C GLY A 183 -12.34 3.42 -22.49
N GLU A 184 -12.05 4.72 -22.26
CA GLU A 184 -11.60 5.63 -23.31
C GLU A 184 -10.25 5.18 -23.90
N VAL A 185 -9.30 4.79 -23.07
CA VAL A 185 -8.01 4.25 -23.51
C VAL A 185 -8.18 2.97 -24.32
N ALA A 186 -9.07 2.07 -23.90
CA ALA A 186 -9.36 0.86 -24.66
C ALA A 186 -9.88 1.16 -26.06
N LEU A 187 -10.76 2.15 -26.22
CA LEU A 187 -11.26 2.60 -27.52
C LEU A 187 -10.14 3.22 -28.36
N GLU A 188 -9.29 4.06 -27.78
CA GLU A 188 -8.16 4.71 -28.45
C GLU A 188 -7.16 3.69 -29.02
N TYR A 189 -6.90 2.63 -28.28
CA TYR A 189 -5.99 1.54 -28.70
C TYR A 189 -6.66 0.42 -29.48
N GLY A 190 -7.94 0.54 -29.80
CA GLY A 190 -8.68 -0.45 -30.57
C GLY A 190 -8.82 -1.81 -29.88
N ILE A 191 -8.82 -1.83 -28.56
CA ILE A 191 -8.98 -3.06 -27.76
C ILE A 191 -10.45 -3.50 -27.84
N THR A 192 -10.70 -4.66 -28.45
CA THR A 192 -12.05 -5.17 -28.63
C THR A 192 -12.63 -5.77 -27.34
N ARG A 193 -13.94 -5.98 -27.31
CA ARG A 193 -14.59 -6.69 -26.22
C ARG A 193 -14.07 -8.11 -26.08
N GLU A 194 -13.82 -8.78 -27.19
CA GLU A 194 -13.30 -10.14 -27.24
C GLU A 194 -11.88 -10.23 -26.65
N ASP A 195 -11.04 -9.21 -26.88
CA ASP A 195 -9.71 -9.13 -26.27
C ASP A 195 -9.79 -8.99 -24.76
N GLN A 196 -10.70 -8.15 -24.26
CA GLN A 196 -10.96 -7.95 -22.85
C GLN A 196 -11.45 -9.26 -22.18
N ASP A 197 -12.43 -9.92 -22.79
CA ASP A 197 -12.99 -11.17 -22.29
C ASP A 197 -11.96 -12.30 -22.29
N ARG A 198 -11.14 -12.41 -23.33
CA ARG A 198 -10.03 -13.38 -23.42
C ARG A 198 -9.02 -13.16 -22.31
N TRP A 199 -8.66 -11.90 -22.03
CA TRP A 199 -7.75 -11.57 -20.94
C TRP A 199 -8.34 -11.94 -19.58
N ALA A 200 -9.59 -11.55 -19.33
CA ALA A 200 -10.29 -11.84 -18.08
C ALA A 200 -10.44 -13.34 -17.85
N TYR A 201 -10.85 -14.09 -18.88
CA TYR A 201 -10.94 -15.55 -18.82
C TYR A 201 -9.60 -16.20 -18.49
N GLY A 202 -8.53 -15.78 -19.17
CA GLY A 202 -7.18 -16.27 -18.89
C GLY A 202 -6.74 -16.01 -17.46
N SER A 203 -7.09 -14.85 -16.89
CA SER A 203 -6.83 -14.52 -15.49
C SER A 203 -7.56 -15.44 -14.52
N GLN A 204 -8.85 -15.70 -14.76
CA GLN A 204 -9.66 -16.61 -13.95
C GLN A 204 -9.12 -18.06 -13.99
N MET A 205 -8.71 -18.52 -15.17
CA MET A 205 -8.14 -19.86 -15.33
C MET A 205 -6.80 -20.01 -14.57
N LYS A 206 -5.95 -18.98 -14.61
CA LYS A 206 -4.68 -18.97 -13.85
C LYS A 206 -4.95 -19.00 -12.33
N TYR A 207 -5.93 -18.23 -11.85
CA TYR A 207 -6.32 -18.25 -10.45
C TYR A 207 -6.84 -19.63 -10.04
N SER A 208 -7.78 -20.21 -10.79
CA SER A 208 -8.33 -21.53 -10.52
C SER A 208 -7.26 -22.61 -10.43
N LYS A 209 -6.32 -22.61 -11.38
CA LYS A 209 -5.18 -23.52 -11.36
C LYS A 209 -4.31 -23.36 -10.10
N ALA A 210 -3.94 -22.11 -9.78
CA ALA A 210 -3.10 -21.82 -8.61
C ALA A 210 -3.81 -22.19 -7.29
N PHE A 211 -5.12 -22.00 -7.20
CA PHE A 211 -5.93 -22.38 -6.06
C PHE A 211 -5.94 -23.93 -5.90
N THR A 212 -6.22 -24.66 -6.98
CA THR A 212 -6.22 -26.13 -6.98
C THR A 212 -4.85 -26.73 -6.63
N GLU A 213 -3.77 -26.05 -7.04
CA GLU A 213 -2.39 -26.45 -6.71
C GLU A 213 -1.94 -26.03 -5.30
N GLY A 214 -2.81 -25.45 -4.48
CA GLY A 214 -2.51 -25.06 -3.10
C GLY A 214 -1.49 -23.92 -2.97
N LYS A 215 -1.41 -23.01 -3.98
CA LYS A 215 -0.48 -21.88 -3.96
C LYS A 215 -0.96 -20.68 -3.13
N PHE A 216 -2.17 -20.76 -2.63
CA PHE A 216 -2.78 -19.75 -1.78
C PHE A 216 -3.12 -20.28 -0.39
#